data_082f03e27692f152e8954d6d15445748
#
_entry.id   082f03e27692f152e8954d6d15445748
#
_cell.length_a   1.000
_cell.length_b   1.000
_cell.length_c   1.000
_cell.angle_alpha   90.00
_cell.angle_beta   90.00
_cell.angle_gamma   90.00
#
_symmetry.space_group_name_H-M   'P 1'
#
loop_
_entity.id
_entity.type
_entity.pdbx_description
1 polymer ?
#
loop_
_entity_poly.entity_id
_entity_poly.type
_entity_poly.pdbx_seq_one_letter_code
_entity_poly.pdbx_strand_id
1 'polypeptide(L)'
;VFKFQSWDLFLFRLLGKGFGQFAIVRKCKEKPSGSEYAAKFIKKRRLSSSRRGVSREEIEREVNILREIQHSNIITLHDIFENKTDVILILELVSGGELFDFLAEKESLTEEAATQFLKQILDGVHYLHSKCIAHFDLKPENIMLLDKNVPNPRIKLIDFGIAHQIKAGNEFKNIFGTPEFVAPEIVNYELLGLEADMWSIGVITYILLSGASPFLGETKQETLTNISAVNYDFDEEYFSNTSELAKDFIRRLLVKDPKKRMTIDDSLQHPWIKVIKRRNVRQEESGKKPERRRLKTTRLKEYTIKSHSSMPPNNTYVNFERFSQVLEEIAAAEEGLRDLELNQRSCQEDVAALLSIYEEKEGWYKEENQSIASNLDHIRQALQCTQAQRRQSQEDARAAMLAANALKRTFGRLENRYEVLAEQVASEVRWVEELVRGIEREKDSLVMP
;
A
#
# COMPACT_ATOMS: atom_id res chain seq x y z
N VAL A 1 30.91 1.85 3.39
CA VAL A 1 30.97 2.39 4.76
C VAL A 1 30.44 3.82 4.67
N PHE A 2 29.15 4.02 4.93
CA PHE A 2 28.49 5.31 4.75
C PHE A 2 28.39 6.06 6.08
N LYS A 3 28.76 7.34 6.04
CA LYS A 3 28.88 8.24 7.19
C LYS A 3 27.48 8.64 7.69
N PHE A 4 26.89 7.87 8.58
CA PHE A 4 25.78 8.29 9.45
C PHE A 4 26.22 9.37 10.48
N GLN A 5 27.49 9.75 10.46
CA GLN A 5 28.13 10.66 11.44
C GLN A 5 27.58 12.10 11.43
N SER A 6 26.88 12.50 10.35
CA SER A 6 26.29 13.85 10.23
C SER A 6 24.83 13.94 10.68
N TRP A 7 24.20 12.83 11.09
CA TRP A 7 22.80 12.78 11.49
C TRP A 7 22.63 12.34 12.93
N ASP A 8 21.82 13.07 13.69
CA ASP A 8 21.28 12.61 14.96
C ASP A 8 19.94 11.94 14.69
N LEU A 9 19.92 10.63 14.78
CA LEU A 9 18.69 9.86 14.86
C LEU A 9 18.12 10.03 16.27
N PHE A 10 17.31 11.08 16.47
CA PHE A 10 16.51 11.14 17.68
C PHE A 10 15.50 10.01 17.61
N LEU A 11 15.61 9.09 18.54
CA LEU A 11 14.70 7.95 18.78
C LEU A 11 13.31 8.38 19.26
N PHE A 12 12.78 9.50 18.76
CA PHE A 12 11.54 10.07 19.22
C PHE A 12 10.45 10.01 18.15
N ARG A 13 9.43 9.21 18.47
CA ARG A 13 8.10 9.16 17.89
C ARG A 13 8.01 8.65 16.45
N LEU A 14 7.38 7.47 16.33
CA LEU A 14 6.82 6.99 15.07
C LEU A 14 5.94 8.08 14.46
N LEU A 15 6.32 8.56 13.28
CA LEU A 15 5.51 9.48 12.48
C LEU A 15 4.53 8.65 11.66
N GLY A 16 3.39 8.30 12.25
CA GLY A 16 2.27 7.70 11.52
C GLY A 16 2.11 6.18 11.67
N LYS A 17 0.85 5.77 11.78
CA LYS A 17 0.37 4.39 11.69
C LYS A 17 0.04 4.11 10.23
N GLY A 18 0.93 3.67 9.38
CA GLY A 18 0.45 3.42 8.02
C GLY A 18 1.50 3.15 6.95
N PHE A 19 2.76 3.07 7.32
CA PHE A 19 3.78 2.71 6.36
C PHE A 19 3.88 1.19 6.25
N GLY A 20 3.92 0.69 5.01
CA GLY A 20 3.81 -0.72 4.63
C GLY A 20 4.53 -1.70 5.55
N GLN A 21 4.13 -2.93 5.51
CA GLN A 21 4.53 -4.04 6.41
C GLN A 21 6.05 -4.17 6.68
N PHE A 22 6.90 -3.47 5.91
CA PHE A 22 8.37 -3.60 5.95
C PHE A 22 9.13 -2.27 6.05
N ALA A 23 8.45 -1.16 6.37
CA ALA A 23 9.09 0.14 6.54
C ALA A 23 8.69 0.81 7.87
N ILE A 24 9.65 1.49 8.49
CA ILE A 24 9.45 2.26 9.71
C ILE A 24 9.92 3.69 9.44
N VAL A 25 9.11 4.69 9.80
CA VAL A 25 9.49 6.10 9.64
C VAL A 25 9.75 6.73 10.99
N ARG A 26 10.88 7.40 11.10
CA ARG A 26 11.33 8.10 12.32
C ARG A 26 11.72 9.54 12.02
N LYS A 27 11.50 10.42 12.97
CA LYS A 27 12.03 11.78 12.90
C LYS A 27 13.55 11.76 13.11
N CYS A 28 14.28 12.50 12.29
CA CYS A 28 15.73 12.67 12.43
C CYS A 28 16.11 14.14 12.26
N LYS A 29 17.33 14.47 12.67
CA LYS A 29 17.88 15.83 12.61
C LYS A 29 19.25 15.79 11.98
N GLU A 30 19.50 16.69 11.06
CA GLU A 30 20.81 16.90 10.49
C GLU A 30 21.68 17.72 11.47
N LYS A 31 22.85 17.19 11.86
CA LYS A 31 23.72 17.82 12.86
C LYS A 31 24.20 19.21 12.46
N PRO A 32 24.70 19.44 11.24
CA PRO A 32 25.25 20.73 10.87
C PRO A 32 24.20 21.83 10.78
N SER A 33 23.04 21.57 10.19
CA SER A 33 21.98 22.56 9.96
C SER A 33 20.99 22.64 11.11
N GLY A 34 20.85 21.56 11.89
CA GLY A 34 19.79 21.41 12.87
C GLY A 34 18.40 21.19 12.26
N SER A 35 18.31 21.01 10.94
CA SER A 35 17.05 20.79 10.21
C SER A 35 16.48 19.41 10.50
N GLU A 36 15.15 19.33 10.55
CA GLU A 36 14.43 18.10 10.87
C GLU A 36 13.90 17.43 9.61
N TYR A 37 13.98 16.10 9.55
CA TYR A 37 13.59 15.26 8.43
C TYR A 37 12.86 14.00 8.91
N ALA A 38 12.32 13.22 7.98
CA ALA A 38 11.77 11.90 8.22
C ALA A 38 12.71 10.83 7.64
N ALA A 39 13.15 9.88 8.46
CA ALA A 39 13.95 8.73 8.01
C ALA A 39 13.05 7.50 7.84
N LYS A 40 12.84 7.06 6.59
CA LYS A 40 12.10 5.84 6.24
C LYS A 40 13.09 4.68 6.14
N PHE A 41 13.01 3.74 7.07
CA PHE A 41 13.81 2.51 7.10
C PHE A 41 13.09 1.41 6.34
N ILE A 42 13.62 1.00 5.20
CA ILE A 42 13.08 -0.05 4.36
C ILE A 42 13.92 -1.32 4.58
N LYS A 43 13.35 -2.34 5.18
CA LYS A 43 14.02 -3.60 5.47
C LYS A 43 14.29 -4.39 4.18
N LYS A 44 15.56 -4.69 3.91
CA LYS A 44 15.96 -5.46 2.73
C LYS A 44 15.57 -6.93 2.88
N ARG A 45 15.10 -7.53 1.81
CA ARG A 45 14.88 -8.97 1.73
C ARG A 45 16.22 -9.68 1.73
N ARG A 46 16.46 -10.56 2.69
CA ARG A 46 17.75 -11.25 2.84
C ARG A 46 17.92 -12.43 1.88
N LEU A 47 16.84 -13.15 1.59
CA LEU A 47 16.80 -14.31 0.69
C LEU A 47 15.70 -14.09 -0.33
N SER A 48 15.93 -14.45 -1.60
CA SER A 48 14.92 -14.35 -2.67
C SER A 48 13.66 -15.19 -2.37
N SER A 49 13.80 -16.27 -1.60
CA SER A 49 12.70 -17.11 -1.13
C SER A 49 11.95 -16.53 0.08
N SER A 50 12.50 -15.52 0.77
CA SER A 50 11.87 -14.91 1.94
C SER A 50 10.75 -13.97 1.55
N ARG A 51 9.60 -14.08 2.22
CA ARG A 51 8.50 -13.09 2.14
C ARG A 51 8.72 -11.88 3.05
N ARG A 52 9.77 -11.88 3.89
CA ARG A 52 10.08 -10.80 4.83
C ARG A 52 11.05 -9.81 4.20
N GLY A 53 10.65 -8.54 4.11
CA GLY A 53 11.44 -7.45 3.55
C GLY A 53 11.12 -7.17 2.07
N VAL A 54 11.62 -6.04 1.59
CA VAL A 54 11.42 -5.50 0.24
C VAL A 54 12.56 -5.97 -0.66
N SER A 55 12.28 -6.34 -1.90
CA SER A 55 13.32 -6.75 -2.86
C SER A 55 14.19 -5.56 -3.24
N ARG A 56 15.38 -5.84 -3.76
CA ARG A 56 16.31 -4.80 -4.18
C ARG A 56 15.73 -3.99 -5.35
N GLU A 57 15.09 -4.67 -6.28
CA GLU A 57 14.45 -4.03 -7.44
C GLU A 57 13.31 -3.08 -7.04
N GLU A 58 12.50 -3.47 -6.05
CA GLU A 58 11.42 -2.63 -5.51
C GLU A 58 11.99 -1.38 -4.83
N ILE A 59 13.06 -1.54 -4.02
CA ILE A 59 13.72 -0.41 -3.35
C ILE A 59 14.37 0.53 -4.37
N GLU A 60 15.11 -0.01 -5.33
CA GLU A 60 15.76 0.78 -6.39
C GLU A 60 14.74 1.54 -7.23
N ARG A 61 13.58 0.94 -7.51
CA ARG A 61 12.49 1.61 -8.22
C ARG A 61 11.96 2.80 -7.43
N GLU A 62 11.62 2.64 -6.13
CA GLU A 62 11.17 3.73 -5.27
C GLU A 62 12.20 4.86 -5.20
N VAL A 63 13.46 4.51 -4.99
CA VAL A 63 14.59 5.45 -4.93
C VAL A 63 14.75 6.24 -6.25
N ASN A 64 14.69 5.56 -7.38
CA ASN A 64 14.87 6.19 -8.69
C ASN A 64 13.72 7.16 -8.97
N ILE A 65 12.47 6.77 -8.68
CA ILE A 65 11.31 7.66 -8.80
C ILE A 65 11.49 8.89 -7.90
N LEU A 66 11.78 8.70 -6.61
CA LEU A 66 11.93 9.80 -5.67
C LEU A 66 13.07 10.76 -6.02
N ARG A 67 14.13 10.30 -6.69
CA ARG A 67 15.24 11.14 -7.18
C ARG A 67 14.85 12.02 -8.37
N GLU A 68 13.92 11.55 -9.18
CA GLU A 68 13.49 12.24 -10.42
C GLU A 68 12.38 13.25 -10.19
N ILE A 69 11.70 13.20 -9.04
CA ILE A 69 10.53 14.03 -8.75
C ILE A 69 10.87 15.16 -7.78
N GLN A 70 10.41 16.37 -8.15
CA GLN A 70 10.47 17.54 -7.28
C GLN A 70 9.26 18.41 -7.54
N HIS A 71 8.31 18.42 -6.60
CA HIS A 71 7.07 19.19 -6.74
C HIS A 71 6.56 19.63 -5.36
N SER A 72 5.89 20.78 -5.31
CA SER A 72 5.38 21.37 -4.06
C SER A 72 4.39 20.47 -3.31
N ASN A 73 3.65 19.62 -4.02
CA ASN A 73 2.64 18.71 -3.46
C ASN A 73 3.10 17.24 -3.41
N ILE A 74 4.39 16.99 -3.56
CA ILE A 74 4.98 15.64 -3.45
C ILE A 74 6.10 15.70 -2.42
N ILE A 75 6.29 14.60 -1.69
CA ILE A 75 7.38 14.47 -0.71
C ILE A 75 8.72 14.55 -1.42
N THR A 76 9.68 15.25 -0.81
CA THR A 76 11.03 15.42 -1.36
C THR A 76 11.98 14.43 -0.69
N LEU A 77 12.79 13.74 -1.51
CA LEU A 77 13.90 12.94 -1.06
C LEU A 77 15.12 13.85 -0.87
N HIS A 78 15.70 13.84 0.33
CA HIS A 78 16.86 14.64 0.68
C HIS A 78 18.17 13.84 0.56
N ASP A 79 18.22 12.62 1.13
CA ASP A 79 19.40 11.77 1.11
C ASP A 79 19.05 10.30 1.22
N ILE A 80 20.01 9.41 0.95
CA ILE A 80 19.84 7.96 1.00
C ILE A 80 21.04 7.33 1.69
N PHE A 81 20.75 6.46 2.62
CA PHE A 81 21.76 5.64 3.30
C PHE A 81 21.41 4.15 3.15
N GLU A 82 22.42 3.33 3.21
CA GLU A 82 22.27 1.89 3.17
C GLU A 82 23.16 1.25 4.23
N ASN A 83 22.60 0.34 5.01
CA ASN A 83 23.33 -0.51 5.94
C ASN A 83 23.15 -1.99 5.52
N LYS A 84 23.61 -2.93 6.34
CA LYS A 84 23.52 -4.38 6.04
C LYS A 84 22.07 -4.88 5.91
N THR A 85 21.13 -4.28 6.64
CA THR A 85 19.74 -4.76 6.78
C THR A 85 18.71 -3.87 6.12
N ASP A 86 18.99 -2.58 5.98
CA ASP A 86 18.01 -1.58 5.58
C ASP A 86 18.57 -0.62 4.54
N VAL A 87 17.69 -0.07 3.71
CA VAL A 87 17.90 1.18 2.98
C VAL A 87 17.11 2.26 3.72
N ILE A 88 17.73 3.41 3.95
CA ILE A 88 17.16 4.50 4.73
C ILE A 88 17.04 5.72 3.83
N LEU A 89 15.80 6.13 3.61
CA LEU A 89 15.50 7.33 2.84
C LEU A 89 15.32 8.49 3.80
N ILE A 90 16.07 9.55 3.61
CA ILE A 90 15.87 10.83 4.33
C ILE A 90 14.94 11.68 3.49
N LEU A 91 13.75 11.88 4.01
CA LEU A 91 12.64 12.56 3.34
C LEU A 91 12.32 13.88 4.04
N GLU A 92 11.70 14.78 3.32
CA GLU A 92 11.05 15.96 3.88
C GLU A 92 10.15 15.57 5.06
N LEU A 93 10.22 16.34 6.17
CA LEU A 93 9.37 16.09 7.32
C LEU A 93 7.96 16.65 7.06
N VAL A 94 6.98 15.76 6.95
CA VAL A 94 5.57 16.10 6.80
C VAL A 94 4.88 15.82 8.14
N SER A 95 4.61 16.88 8.92
CA SER A 95 4.18 16.75 10.32
C SER A 95 2.77 17.21 10.61
N GLY A 96 2.04 17.67 9.59
CA GLY A 96 0.67 18.20 9.76
C GLY A 96 -0.42 17.15 9.91
N GLY A 97 -0.07 15.84 9.83
CA GLY A 97 -1.03 14.74 9.89
C GLY A 97 -1.74 14.46 8.56
N GLU A 98 -2.66 13.52 8.56
CA GLU A 98 -3.43 13.14 7.39
C GLU A 98 -4.46 14.23 7.02
N LEU A 99 -4.64 14.48 5.72
CA LEU A 99 -5.61 15.47 5.23
C LEU A 99 -7.03 15.15 5.72
N PHE A 100 -7.43 13.88 5.65
CA PHE A 100 -8.79 13.47 5.99
C PHE A 100 -9.09 13.68 7.48
N ASP A 101 -8.16 13.37 8.38
CA ASP A 101 -8.29 13.66 9.81
C ASP A 101 -8.45 15.16 10.06
N PHE A 102 -7.61 15.97 9.42
CA PHE A 102 -7.70 17.43 9.52
C PHE A 102 -9.05 17.98 9.05
N LEU A 103 -9.62 17.42 7.96
CA LEU A 103 -10.91 17.85 7.45
C LEU A 103 -12.06 17.35 8.34
N ALA A 104 -11.93 16.16 8.91
CA ALA A 104 -12.89 15.58 9.85
C ALA A 104 -12.98 16.34 11.19
N GLU A 105 -11.87 16.97 11.61
CA GLU A 105 -11.83 17.82 12.81
C GLU A 105 -12.55 19.16 12.64
N LYS A 106 -12.82 19.61 11.39
CA LYS A 106 -13.52 20.87 11.14
C LYS A 106 -15.01 20.76 11.46
N GLU A 107 -15.58 21.78 12.05
CA GLU A 107 -17.02 21.86 12.35
C GLU A 107 -17.86 21.82 11.06
N SER A 108 -17.36 22.37 9.98
CA SER A 108 -17.99 22.33 8.67
C SER A 108 -16.95 22.40 7.55
N LEU A 109 -17.18 21.63 6.51
CA LEU A 109 -16.41 21.66 5.27
C LEU A 109 -17.31 22.18 4.16
N THR A 110 -16.81 23.13 3.35
CA THR A 110 -17.53 23.56 2.14
C THR A 110 -16.99 22.79 0.93
N GLU A 111 -17.83 22.65 -0.09
CA GLU A 111 -17.41 22.03 -1.36
C GLU A 111 -16.23 22.76 -2.00
N GLU A 112 -16.20 24.12 -1.87
CA GLU A 112 -15.07 24.91 -2.34
C GLU A 112 -13.77 24.58 -1.57
N ALA A 113 -13.84 24.42 -0.25
CA ALA A 113 -12.66 24.08 0.55
C ALA A 113 -12.16 22.67 0.20
N ALA A 114 -13.07 21.71 0.03
CA ALA A 114 -12.74 20.36 -0.44
C ALA A 114 -12.02 20.40 -1.79
N THR A 115 -12.52 21.20 -2.72
CA THR A 115 -11.95 21.34 -4.07
C THR A 115 -10.56 21.97 -4.05
N GLN A 116 -10.26 22.88 -3.11
CA GLN A 116 -8.92 23.47 -2.97
C GLN A 116 -7.87 22.40 -2.59
N PHE A 117 -8.21 21.46 -1.72
CA PHE A 117 -7.32 20.33 -1.40
C PHE A 117 -7.22 19.36 -2.56
N LEU A 118 -8.37 19.00 -3.17
CA LEU A 118 -8.40 18.13 -4.34
C LEU A 118 -7.54 18.67 -5.47
N LYS A 119 -7.58 20.00 -5.70
CA LYS A 119 -6.74 20.63 -6.72
C LYS A 119 -5.24 20.43 -6.45
N GLN A 120 -4.81 20.50 -5.19
CA GLN A 120 -3.40 20.22 -4.85
C GLN A 120 -3.03 18.76 -5.12
N ILE A 121 -3.96 17.80 -4.87
CA ILE A 121 -3.79 16.40 -5.23
C ILE A 121 -3.63 16.26 -6.75
N LEU A 122 -4.54 16.87 -7.52
CA LEU A 122 -4.50 16.87 -8.98
C LEU A 122 -3.21 17.50 -9.51
N ASP A 123 -2.74 18.62 -8.94
CA ASP A 123 -1.50 19.28 -9.34
C ASP A 123 -0.28 18.35 -9.11
N GLY A 124 -0.24 17.61 -7.99
CA GLY A 124 0.79 16.61 -7.70
C GLY A 124 0.75 15.42 -8.69
N VAL A 125 -0.45 14.88 -8.92
CA VAL A 125 -0.62 13.74 -9.86
C VAL A 125 -0.35 14.17 -11.30
N HIS A 126 -0.74 15.38 -11.71
CA HIS A 126 -0.40 15.93 -13.03
C HIS A 126 1.11 15.95 -13.26
N TYR A 127 1.86 16.40 -12.26
CA TYR A 127 3.32 16.37 -12.33
C TYR A 127 3.87 14.94 -12.49
N LEU A 128 3.35 13.95 -11.74
CA LEU A 128 3.75 12.55 -11.88
C LEU A 128 3.41 12.02 -13.27
N HIS A 129 2.19 12.23 -13.73
CA HIS A 129 1.71 11.77 -15.04
C HIS A 129 2.48 12.40 -16.21
N SER A 130 2.92 13.67 -16.07
CA SER A 130 3.79 14.34 -17.06
C SER A 130 5.15 13.66 -17.21
N LYS A 131 5.58 12.89 -16.20
CA LYS A 131 6.79 12.04 -16.20
C LYS A 131 6.49 10.57 -16.47
N CYS A 132 5.25 10.26 -16.88
CA CYS A 132 4.77 8.88 -17.04
C CYS A 132 4.92 8.03 -15.78
N ILE A 133 4.77 8.62 -14.59
CA ILE A 133 4.83 7.92 -13.31
C ILE A 133 3.39 7.77 -12.79
N ALA A 134 2.97 6.51 -12.54
CA ALA A 134 1.77 6.18 -11.80
C ALA A 134 2.12 5.92 -10.33
N HIS A 135 1.34 6.50 -9.42
CA HIS A 135 1.54 6.33 -7.98
C HIS A 135 1.02 4.97 -7.47
N PHE A 136 -0.13 4.53 -7.95
CA PHE A 136 -0.82 3.28 -7.68
C PHE A 136 -1.29 3.05 -6.23
N ASP A 137 -0.92 3.89 -5.27
CA ASP A 137 -1.39 3.79 -3.88
C ASP A 137 -1.95 5.12 -3.36
N LEU A 138 -2.70 5.82 -4.21
CA LEU A 138 -3.42 7.02 -3.80
C LEU A 138 -4.58 6.64 -2.89
N LYS A 139 -4.51 7.11 -1.63
CA LYS A 139 -5.50 6.90 -0.58
C LYS A 139 -5.37 7.98 0.49
N PRO A 140 -6.35 8.14 1.39
CA PRO A 140 -6.33 9.16 2.44
C PRO A 140 -5.03 9.18 3.25
N GLU A 141 -4.53 8.01 3.65
CA GLU A 141 -3.32 7.85 4.48
C GLU A 141 -2.05 8.37 3.79
N ASN A 142 -2.04 8.38 2.45
CA ASN A 142 -0.91 8.85 1.64
C ASN A 142 -1.03 10.32 1.21
N ILE A 143 -2.02 11.04 1.74
CA ILE A 143 -2.23 12.48 1.51
C ILE A 143 -2.07 13.22 2.83
N MET A 144 -0.88 13.76 3.07
CA MET A 144 -0.49 14.38 4.32
C MET A 144 -0.46 15.90 4.19
N LEU A 145 -0.57 16.60 5.31
CA LEU A 145 -0.35 18.04 5.41
C LEU A 145 1.09 18.33 5.82
N LEU A 146 1.74 19.26 5.12
CA LEU A 146 3.09 19.71 5.48
C LEU A 146 3.07 20.37 6.87
N ASP A 147 2.15 21.31 7.08
CA ASP A 147 1.85 21.96 8.36
C ASP A 147 0.35 22.28 8.41
N LYS A 148 -0.34 21.80 9.45
CA LYS A 148 -1.77 22.03 9.66
C LYS A 148 -2.11 23.39 10.31
N ASN A 149 -1.11 24.10 10.86
CA ASN A 149 -1.31 25.31 11.64
C ASN A 149 -1.30 26.58 10.79
N VAL A 150 -1.21 26.44 9.46
CA VAL A 150 -1.26 27.56 8.53
C VAL A 150 -2.67 27.72 7.93
N PRO A 151 -3.07 28.95 7.51
CA PRO A 151 -4.42 29.19 6.98
C PRO A 151 -4.81 28.33 5.76
N ASN A 152 -3.83 28.09 4.86
CA ASN A 152 -3.98 27.27 3.66
C ASN A 152 -2.94 26.14 3.68
N PRO A 153 -3.23 25.02 4.37
CA PRO A 153 -2.30 23.91 4.47
C PRO A 153 -1.93 23.36 3.09
N ARG A 154 -0.64 23.10 2.91
CA ARG A 154 -0.14 22.42 1.70
C ARG A 154 -0.20 20.93 1.90
N ILE A 155 -0.76 20.19 0.92
CA ILE A 155 -0.70 18.73 0.92
C ILE A 155 0.61 18.23 0.34
N LYS A 156 0.98 17.04 0.77
CA LYS A 156 2.08 16.24 0.23
C LYS A 156 1.58 14.82 -0.07
N LEU A 157 1.76 14.39 -1.31
CA LEU A 157 1.63 12.99 -1.67
C LEU A 157 2.86 12.25 -1.19
N ILE A 158 2.66 11.15 -0.48
CA ILE A 158 3.72 10.35 0.14
C ILE A 158 3.63 8.89 -0.30
N ASP A 159 4.63 8.11 0.04
CA ASP A 159 4.75 6.66 -0.18
C ASP A 159 4.71 6.21 -1.64
N PHE A 160 5.90 6.13 -2.23
CA PHE A 160 6.13 5.71 -3.62
C PHE A 160 6.57 4.24 -3.74
N GLY A 161 6.34 3.43 -2.69
CA GLY A 161 6.80 2.04 -2.61
C GLY A 161 6.30 1.14 -3.73
N ILE A 162 5.10 1.40 -4.27
CA ILE A 162 4.54 0.67 -5.42
C ILE A 162 4.38 1.53 -6.69
N ALA A 163 4.88 2.76 -6.68
CA ALA A 163 4.86 3.60 -7.87
C ALA A 163 5.69 3.00 -9.01
N HIS A 164 5.25 3.22 -10.24
CA HIS A 164 5.93 2.74 -11.45
C HIS A 164 5.99 3.80 -12.53
N GLN A 165 7.11 3.82 -13.26
CA GLN A 165 7.22 4.56 -14.50
C GLN A 165 6.65 3.72 -15.65
N ILE A 166 5.60 4.22 -16.28
CA ILE A 166 4.89 3.55 -17.39
C ILE A 166 5.61 3.92 -18.69
N LYS A 167 6.36 2.95 -19.24
CA LYS A 167 7.10 3.14 -20.49
C LYS A 167 6.28 2.66 -21.68
N ALA A 168 6.26 3.44 -22.74
CA ALA A 168 5.60 3.04 -23.98
C ALA A 168 6.15 1.69 -24.49
N GLY A 169 5.25 0.77 -24.83
CA GLY A 169 5.60 -0.56 -25.33
C GLY A 169 5.90 -1.61 -24.26
N ASN A 170 5.94 -1.25 -22.99
CA ASN A 170 6.04 -2.22 -21.88
C ASN A 170 4.66 -2.52 -21.32
N GLU A 171 4.24 -3.78 -21.39
CA GLU A 171 3.05 -4.26 -20.73
C GLU A 171 3.33 -4.44 -19.23
N PHE A 172 2.59 -3.71 -18.39
CA PHE A 172 2.68 -3.84 -16.94
C PHE A 172 1.36 -4.33 -16.37
N LYS A 173 1.40 -5.46 -15.66
CA LYS A 173 0.27 -6.05 -14.95
C LYS A 173 0.72 -6.46 -13.57
N ASN A 174 -0.06 -6.14 -12.55
CA ASN A 174 0.19 -6.58 -11.18
C ASN A 174 -1.09 -6.48 -10.35
N ILE A 175 -1.13 -7.16 -9.21
CA ILE A 175 -2.18 -7.02 -8.19
C ILE A 175 -1.52 -6.44 -6.95
N PHE A 176 -1.89 -5.22 -6.61
CA PHE A 176 -1.37 -4.49 -5.46
C PHE A 176 -2.36 -3.39 -5.02
N GLY A 177 -2.01 -2.67 -3.97
CA GLY A 177 -2.76 -1.52 -3.48
C GLY A 177 -3.77 -1.88 -2.39
N THR A 178 -4.49 -0.88 -1.93
CA THR A 178 -5.49 -0.98 -0.87
C THR A 178 -6.87 -1.25 -1.50
N PRO A 179 -7.60 -2.30 -1.12
CA PRO A 179 -8.79 -2.78 -1.82
C PRO A 179 -9.83 -1.73 -2.17
N GLU A 180 -10.11 -0.79 -1.27
CA GLU A 180 -11.13 0.25 -1.50
C GLU A 180 -10.78 1.24 -2.62
N PHE A 181 -9.49 1.40 -2.94
CA PHE A 181 -8.96 2.44 -3.83
C PHE A 181 -8.43 1.90 -5.15
N VAL A 182 -8.30 0.56 -5.28
CA VAL A 182 -7.75 -0.04 -6.50
C VAL A 182 -8.74 0.03 -7.66
N ALA A 183 -8.19 0.27 -8.85
CA ALA A 183 -9.00 0.33 -10.07
C ALA A 183 -9.42 -1.06 -10.57
N PRO A 184 -10.52 -1.18 -11.34
CA PRO A 184 -11.00 -2.46 -11.89
C PRO A 184 -9.93 -3.23 -12.65
N GLU A 185 -9.08 -2.56 -13.42
CA GLU A 185 -7.98 -3.17 -14.17
C GLU A 185 -6.94 -3.84 -13.28
N ILE A 186 -6.72 -3.33 -12.04
CA ILE A 186 -5.86 -3.99 -11.04
C ILE A 186 -6.53 -5.24 -10.51
N VAL A 187 -7.83 -5.16 -10.18
CA VAL A 187 -8.62 -6.30 -9.68
C VAL A 187 -8.67 -7.42 -10.71
N ASN A 188 -8.84 -7.08 -11.99
CA ASN A 188 -8.99 -8.01 -13.09
C ASN A 188 -7.65 -8.48 -13.71
N TYR A 189 -6.51 -8.03 -13.17
CA TYR A 189 -5.17 -8.33 -13.71
C TYR A 189 -5.00 -7.91 -15.18
N GLU A 190 -5.51 -6.74 -15.52
CA GLU A 190 -5.41 -6.16 -16.86
C GLU A 190 -4.15 -5.28 -16.98
N LEU A 191 -3.95 -4.64 -18.14
CA LEU A 191 -2.86 -3.70 -18.35
C LEU A 191 -3.05 -2.44 -17.52
N LEU A 192 -2.03 -2.05 -16.79
CA LEU A 192 -2.03 -0.90 -15.89
C LEU A 192 -1.36 0.31 -16.54
N GLY A 193 -1.96 1.46 -16.34
CA GLY A 193 -1.49 2.76 -16.79
C GLY A 193 -1.70 3.86 -15.75
N LEU A 194 -1.52 5.09 -16.18
CA LEU A 194 -1.74 6.30 -15.37
C LEU A 194 -3.21 6.45 -14.94
N GLU A 195 -4.11 5.84 -15.68
CA GLU A 195 -5.56 5.90 -15.49
C GLU A 195 -6.00 5.27 -14.16
N ALA A 196 -5.20 4.34 -13.61
CA ALA A 196 -5.48 3.73 -12.30
C ALA A 196 -5.46 4.78 -11.17
N ASP A 197 -4.56 5.76 -11.23
CA ASP A 197 -4.53 6.87 -10.27
C ASP A 197 -5.80 7.72 -10.34
N MET A 198 -6.34 7.90 -11.54
CA MET A 198 -7.56 8.68 -11.77
C MET A 198 -8.79 8.02 -11.14
N TRP A 199 -8.85 6.68 -11.15
CA TRP A 199 -9.86 5.94 -10.40
C TRP A 199 -9.76 6.21 -8.90
N SER A 200 -8.55 6.08 -8.34
CA SER A 200 -8.31 6.33 -6.90
C SER A 200 -8.69 7.75 -6.50
N ILE A 201 -8.42 8.75 -7.35
CA ILE A 201 -8.87 10.15 -7.15
C ILE A 201 -10.39 10.23 -7.14
N GLY A 202 -11.09 9.47 -7.99
CA GLY A 202 -12.55 9.37 -7.99
C GLY A 202 -13.09 8.86 -6.66
N VAL A 203 -12.51 7.78 -6.12
CA VAL A 203 -12.86 7.22 -4.82
C VAL A 203 -12.57 8.22 -3.69
N ILE A 204 -11.39 8.81 -3.67
CA ILE A 204 -10.98 9.84 -2.70
C ILE A 204 -11.97 11.01 -2.71
N THR A 205 -12.36 11.48 -3.91
CA THR A 205 -13.32 12.58 -4.07
C THR A 205 -14.70 12.20 -3.54
N TYR A 206 -15.15 10.98 -3.82
CA TYR A 206 -16.43 10.47 -3.31
C TYR A 206 -16.43 10.47 -1.78
N ILE A 207 -15.39 9.90 -1.15
CA ILE A 207 -15.28 9.85 0.32
C ILE A 207 -15.18 11.26 0.91
N LEU A 208 -14.42 12.16 0.29
CA LEU A 208 -14.25 13.53 0.75
C LEU A 208 -15.59 14.29 0.82
N LEU A 209 -16.51 14.02 -0.11
CA LEU A 209 -17.80 14.71 -0.21
C LEU A 209 -18.92 14.04 0.59
N SER A 210 -18.86 12.71 0.78
CA SER A 210 -19.92 11.92 1.42
C SER A 210 -19.57 11.45 2.82
N GLY A 211 -18.27 11.23 3.10
CA GLY A 211 -17.80 10.51 4.28
C GLY A 211 -18.07 9.00 4.21
N ALA A 212 -18.32 8.45 3.03
CA ALA A 212 -18.53 7.01 2.80
C ALA A 212 -17.70 6.52 1.62
N SER A 213 -17.26 5.27 1.67
CA SER A 213 -16.56 4.62 0.55
C SER A 213 -17.58 4.14 -0.50
N PRO A 214 -17.37 4.41 -1.81
CA PRO A 214 -18.36 4.09 -2.84
C PRO A 214 -18.56 2.59 -3.07
N PHE A 215 -17.54 1.78 -2.80
CA PHE A 215 -17.51 0.36 -3.15
C PHE A 215 -17.42 -0.57 -1.95
N LEU A 216 -17.31 -0.02 -0.73
CA LEU A 216 -17.11 -0.81 0.48
C LEU A 216 -18.27 -1.80 0.70
N GLY A 217 -17.96 -3.10 0.68
CA GLY A 217 -18.86 -4.18 1.07
C GLY A 217 -18.58 -4.65 2.50
N GLU A 218 -19.34 -5.62 2.97
CA GLU A 218 -19.13 -6.24 4.28
C GLU A 218 -17.82 -7.04 4.32
N THR A 219 -17.41 -7.57 3.18
CA THR A 219 -16.17 -8.32 3.01
C THR A 219 -15.27 -7.68 1.96
N LYS A 220 -13.97 -7.99 2.05
CA LYS A 220 -12.98 -7.58 1.02
C LYS A 220 -13.39 -8.06 -0.37
N GLN A 221 -13.92 -9.28 -0.48
CA GLN A 221 -14.35 -9.84 -1.75
C GLN A 221 -15.52 -9.08 -2.34
N GLU A 222 -16.49 -8.74 -1.53
CA GLU A 222 -17.64 -7.94 -1.96
C GLU A 222 -17.19 -6.56 -2.44
N THR A 223 -16.27 -5.90 -1.72
CA THR A 223 -15.64 -4.65 -2.15
C THR A 223 -15.03 -4.79 -3.54
N LEU A 224 -14.22 -5.83 -3.78
CA LEU A 224 -13.59 -6.09 -5.09
C LEU A 224 -14.64 -6.39 -6.18
N THR A 225 -15.71 -7.09 -5.84
CA THR A 225 -16.84 -7.36 -6.76
C THR A 225 -17.55 -6.06 -7.14
N ASN A 226 -17.85 -5.19 -6.17
CA ASN A 226 -18.46 -3.88 -6.39
C ASN A 226 -17.57 -3.00 -7.30
N ILE A 227 -16.26 -3.01 -7.11
CA ILE A 227 -15.30 -2.29 -7.96
C ILE A 227 -15.34 -2.82 -9.39
N SER A 228 -15.25 -4.15 -9.57
CA SER A 228 -15.26 -4.77 -10.90
C SER A 228 -16.57 -4.54 -11.65
N ALA A 229 -17.69 -4.46 -10.94
CA ALA A 229 -19.01 -4.15 -11.47
C ALA A 229 -19.25 -2.65 -11.62
N VAL A 230 -18.42 -1.79 -11.03
CA VAL A 230 -18.63 -0.34 -10.87
C VAL A 230 -19.99 -0.06 -10.20
N ASN A 231 -20.29 -0.85 -9.16
CA ASN A 231 -21.56 -0.77 -8.45
C ASN A 231 -21.47 0.27 -7.33
N TYR A 232 -21.89 1.50 -7.61
CA TYR A 232 -22.02 2.60 -6.66
C TYR A 232 -23.14 3.54 -7.10
N ASP A 233 -23.67 4.32 -6.17
CA ASP A 233 -24.68 5.35 -6.43
C ASP A 233 -24.35 6.68 -5.70
N PHE A 234 -25.20 7.68 -5.85
CA PHE A 234 -25.14 8.92 -5.11
C PHE A 234 -26.36 9.02 -4.21
N ASP A 235 -26.35 8.26 -3.14
CA ASP A 235 -27.42 8.27 -2.14
C ASP A 235 -27.75 9.71 -1.69
N GLU A 236 -29.00 10.08 -1.74
CA GLU A 236 -29.46 11.42 -1.32
C GLU A 236 -29.10 11.73 0.13
N GLU A 237 -29.05 10.72 0.99
CA GLU A 237 -28.62 10.87 2.37
C GLU A 237 -27.20 11.44 2.48
N TYR A 238 -26.30 11.05 1.56
CA TYR A 238 -24.90 11.47 1.55
C TYR A 238 -24.64 12.68 0.65
N PHE A 239 -25.38 12.82 -0.46
CA PHE A 239 -25.12 13.79 -1.54
C PHE A 239 -26.17 14.90 -1.69
N SER A 240 -27.13 15.02 -0.75
CA SER A 240 -28.17 16.10 -0.82
C SER A 240 -27.60 17.50 -0.93
N ASN A 241 -26.42 17.76 -0.35
CA ASN A 241 -25.75 19.06 -0.38
C ASN A 241 -24.61 19.17 -1.42
N THR A 242 -24.45 18.16 -2.27
CA THR A 242 -23.36 18.11 -3.27
C THR A 242 -23.88 18.60 -4.63
N SER A 243 -23.06 19.40 -5.32
CA SER A 243 -23.42 19.91 -6.65
C SER A 243 -23.41 18.80 -7.71
N GLU A 244 -24.25 18.97 -8.75
CA GLU A 244 -24.21 18.04 -9.90
C GLU A 244 -22.86 18.09 -10.64
N LEU A 245 -22.14 19.21 -10.61
CA LEU A 245 -20.79 19.28 -11.16
C LEU A 245 -19.80 18.40 -10.38
N ALA A 246 -19.94 18.29 -9.06
CA ALA A 246 -19.11 17.39 -8.25
C ALA A 246 -19.43 15.92 -8.55
N LYS A 247 -20.72 15.59 -8.67
CA LYS A 247 -21.15 14.23 -9.05
C LYS A 247 -20.70 13.88 -10.48
N ASP A 248 -20.76 14.81 -11.42
CA ASP A 248 -20.26 14.62 -12.79
C ASP A 248 -18.75 14.35 -12.81
N PHE A 249 -17.99 15.08 -12.00
CA PHE A 249 -16.54 14.85 -11.84
C PHE A 249 -16.26 13.44 -11.38
N ILE A 250 -16.96 12.94 -10.35
CA ILE A 250 -16.81 11.57 -9.86
C ILE A 250 -17.21 10.54 -10.94
N ARG A 251 -18.37 10.73 -11.61
CA ARG A 251 -18.84 9.81 -12.66
C ARG A 251 -17.83 9.65 -13.79
N ARG A 252 -17.10 10.71 -14.14
CA ARG A 252 -16.09 10.68 -15.21
C ARG A 252 -14.79 10.01 -14.78
N LEU A 253 -14.53 9.90 -13.48
CA LEU A 253 -13.36 9.21 -12.92
C LEU A 253 -13.65 7.73 -12.63
N LEU A 254 -14.83 7.41 -12.09
CA LEU A 254 -15.22 6.04 -11.78
C LEU A 254 -15.81 5.33 -13.01
N VAL A 255 -15.02 5.26 -14.08
CA VAL A 255 -15.33 4.58 -15.34
C VAL A 255 -14.53 3.31 -15.44
N LYS A 256 -15.20 2.17 -15.74
CA LYS A 256 -14.55 0.85 -15.82
C LYS A 256 -13.44 0.81 -16.86
N ASP A 257 -13.73 1.26 -18.07
CA ASP A 257 -12.76 1.27 -19.18
C ASP A 257 -11.73 2.39 -18.96
N PRO A 258 -10.44 2.07 -18.69
CA PRO A 258 -9.42 3.06 -18.44
C PRO A 258 -9.30 4.10 -19.56
N LYS A 259 -9.51 3.68 -20.82
CA LYS A 259 -9.39 4.57 -21.99
C LYS A 259 -10.51 5.60 -22.09
N LYS A 260 -11.62 5.38 -21.40
CA LYS A 260 -12.77 6.32 -21.34
C LYS A 260 -12.78 7.15 -20.05
N ARG A 261 -11.91 6.77 -19.10
CA ARG A 261 -11.79 7.47 -17.83
C ARG A 261 -11.16 8.83 -18.05
N MET A 262 -11.68 9.84 -17.36
CA MET A 262 -11.17 11.21 -17.44
C MET A 262 -9.69 11.27 -17.08
N THR A 263 -8.89 11.90 -17.94
CA THR A 263 -7.45 12.08 -17.72
C THR A 263 -7.16 13.12 -16.65
N ILE A 264 -5.91 13.24 -16.21
CA ILE A 264 -5.52 14.29 -15.27
C ILE A 264 -5.67 15.68 -15.88
N ASP A 265 -5.35 15.85 -17.16
CA ASP A 265 -5.50 17.12 -17.87
C ASP A 265 -6.97 17.52 -17.97
N ASP A 266 -7.86 16.59 -18.34
CA ASP A 266 -9.30 16.83 -18.38
C ASP A 266 -9.84 17.17 -16.99
N SER A 267 -9.35 16.51 -15.95
CA SER A 267 -9.74 16.75 -14.55
C SER A 267 -9.41 18.18 -14.11
N LEU A 268 -8.23 18.70 -14.46
CA LEU A 268 -7.82 20.08 -14.19
C LEU A 268 -8.64 21.10 -15.00
N GLN A 269 -9.20 20.69 -16.14
CA GLN A 269 -10.07 21.53 -16.97
C GLN A 269 -11.55 21.41 -16.61
N HIS A 270 -11.93 20.43 -15.75
CA HIS A 270 -13.33 20.20 -15.40
C HIS A 270 -13.98 21.45 -14.78
N PRO A 271 -15.24 21.78 -15.15
CA PRO A 271 -15.91 22.98 -14.66
C PRO A 271 -15.95 23.08 -13.13
N TRP A 272 -16.12 21.95 -12.46
CA TRP A 272 -16.13 21.90 -10.99
C TRP A 272 -14.80 22.39 -10.38
N ILE A 273 -13.68 22.01 -10.97
CA ILE A 273 -12.34 22.44 -10.52
C ILE A 273 -12.04 23.90 -10.93
N LYS A 274 -12.52 24.34 -12.11
CA LYS A 274 -12.25 25.68 -12.65
C LYS A 274 -13.11 26.80 -12.05
N VAL A 275 -14.36 26.53 -11.68
CA VAL A 275 -15.32 27.54 -11.22
C VAL A 275 -14.82 28.30 -9.99
N ILE A 276 -13.99 27.69 -9.18
CA ILE A 276 -13.40 28.29 -7.97
C ILE A 276 -12.52 29.50 -8.32
N LYS A 277 -11.71 29.42 -9.37
CA LYS A 277 -10.89 30.58 -9.80
C LYS A 277 -11.73 31.79 -10.19
N ARG A 278 -12.88 31.60 -10.86
CA ARG A 278 -13.75 32.71 -11.31
C ARG A 278 -14.58 33.30 -10.17
N ARG A 279 -14.97 32.54 -9.18
CA ARG A 279 -15.74 33.02 -8.02
C ARG A 279 -14.86 33.83 -7.06
N ASN A 280 -13.65 33.43 -6.78
CA ASN A 280 -12.73 34.16 -5.90
C ASN A 280 -12.41 35.57 -6.48
N VAL A 281 -12.18 35.66 -7.79
CA VAL A 281 -11.93 36.95 -8.44
C VAL A 281 -13.19 37.88 -8.45
N ARG A 282 -14.39 37.30 -8.63
CA ARG A 282 -15.64 38.10 -8.61
C ARG A 282 -16.15 38.45 -7.22
N GLN A 283 -15.75 37.69 -6.18
CA GLN A 283 -16.18 37.93 -4.79
C GLN A 283 -15.41 39.08 -4.12
N GLU A 284 -14.15 39.31 -4.52
CA GLU A 284 -13.40 40.48 -4.10
C GLU A 284 -14.07 41.80 -4.65
N GLU A 285 -14.79 41.67 -5.77
CA GLU A 285 -15.45 42.81 -6.40
C GLU A 285 -16.91 43.08 -5.94
N SER A 286 -17.65 42.10 -5.39
CA SER A 286 -19.10 42.21 -5.19
C SER A 286 -19.65 42.25 -3.76
N GLY A 287 -18.83 41.93 -2.75
CA GLY A 287 -19.21 42.06 -1.32
C GLY A 287 -20.37 41.18 -0.83
N LYS A 288 -20.99 40.35 -1.68
CA LYS A 288 -22.08 39.43 -1.30
C LYS A 288 -21.54 38.05 -0.89
N LYS A 289 -21.81 37.65 0.34
CA LYS A 289 -21.48 36.26 0.82
C LYS A 289 -22.41 35.28 0.09
N PRO A 290 -21.87 34.33 -0.71
CA PRO A 290 -22.69 33.30 -1.33
C PRO A 290 -23.16 32.29 -0.28
N GLU A 291 -24.29 31.66 -0.54
CA GLU A 291 -24.77 30.51 0.22
C GLU A 291 -23.79 29.32 -0.02
N ARG A 292 -22.94 29.06 0.95
CA ARG A 292 -21.93 28.00 0.87
C ARG A 292 -22.58 26.67 1.22
N ARG A 293 -22.60 25.71 0.30
CA ARG A 293 -23.02 24.35 0.59
C ARG A 293 -22.06 23.72 1.59
N ARG A 294 -22.60 23.28 2.74
CA ARG A 294 -21.82 22.68 3.82
C ARG A 294 -21.94 21.17 3.76
N LEU A 295 -20.81 20.49 3.77
CA LEU A 295 -20.71 19.04 3.84
C LEU A 295 -20.81 18.59 5.30
N LYS A 296 -21.37 17.41 5.54
CA LYS A 296 -21.49 16.81 6.88
C LYS A 296 -20.16 16.17 7.28
N THR A 297 -19.32 16.89 8.02
CA THR A 297 -18.01 16.39 8.47
C THR A 297 -18.11 15.27 9.51
N THR A 298 -19.24 15.11 10.17
CA THR A 298 -19.47 14.04 11.16
C THR A 298 -19.21 12.66 10.56
N ARG A 299 -19.69 12.40 9.34
CA ARG A 299 -19.48 11.12 8.65
C ARG A 299 -18.05 10.93 8.19
N LEU A 300 -17.39 12.00 7.74
CA LEU A 300 -15.98 11.94 7.41
C LEU A 300 -15.15 11.56 8.65
N LYS A 301 -15.54 12.07 9.83
CA LYS A 301 -14.95 11.70 11.11
C LYS A 301 -15.21 10.23 11.47
N GLU A 302 -16.42 9.74 11.25
CA GLU A 302 -16.75 8.32 11.45
C GLU A 302 -15.94 7.42 10.50
N TYR A 303 -15.80 7.83 9.24
CA TYR A 303 -14.96 7.13 8.25
C TYR A 303 -13.50 7.06 8.70
N THR A 304 -12.88 8.18 9.10
CA THR A 304 -11.48 8.19 9.54
C THR A 304 -11.27 7.35 10.81
N ILE A 305 -12.18 7.42 11.78
CA ILE A 305 -12.13 6.58 12.99
C ILE A 305 -12.23 5.10 12.60
N LYS A 306 -13.17 4.73 11.73
CA LYS A 306 -13.38 3.36 11.29
C LYS A 306 -12.20 2.83 10.46
N SER A 307 -11.65 3.65 9.57
CA SER A 307 -10.45 3.35 8.79
C SER A 307 -9.25 3.07 9.71
N HIS A 308 -9.03 3.90 10.74
CA HIS A 308 -7.95 3.69 11.71
C HIS A 308 -8.19 2.50 12.66
N SER A 309 -9.45 2.12 12.92
CA SER A 309 -9.79 1.00 13.80
C SER A 309 -9.83 -0.34 13.09
N SER A 310 -10.11 -0.36 11.79
CA SER A 310 -10.09 -1.58 10.97
C SER A 310 -8.69 -1.99 10.51
N MET A 311 -7.67 -1.14 10.75
CA MET A 311 -6.29 -1.62 10.71
C MET A 311 -6.12 -2.67 11.82
N PRO A 312 -5.60 -3.89 11.52
CA PRO A 312 -5.30 -4.84 12.56
C PRO A 312 -4.46 -4.13 13.61
N PRO A 313 -4.75 -4.31 14.91
CA PRO A 313 -3.93 -3.71 15.94
C PRO A 313 -2.52 -4.19 15.69
N ASN A 314 -1.66 -3.29 15.20
CA ASN A 314 -0.23 -3.52 15.17
C ASN A 314 0.27 -3.51 16.62
N ASN A 315 -0.17 -4.53 17.38
CA ASN A 315 0.30 -4.81 18.73
C ASN A 315 1.69 -5.46 18.71
N THR A 316 2.40 -5.34 17.59
CA THR A 316 3.81 -5.66 17.47
C THR A 316 4.68 -4.41 17.37
N TYR A 317 4.24 -3.28 17.95
CA TYR A 317 5.17 -2.26 18.38
C TYR A 317 5.71 -2.65 19.75
N VAL A 318 6.50 -3.69 19.77
CA VAL A 318 7.48 -3.89 20.81
C VAL A 318 8.34 -2.62 20.82
N ASN A 319 8.33 -1.93 21.96
CA ASN A 319 9.19 -0.82 22.24
C ASN A 319 10.62 -1.16 21.76
N PHE A 320 11.14 -0.47 20.75
CA PHE A 320 12.37 -0.86 20.06
C PHE A 320 13.60 -0.72 20.96
N GLU A 321 13.51 0.09 22.03
CA GLU A 321 14.49 0.06 23.11
C GLU A 321 14.47 -1.31 23.83
N ARG A 322 13.29 -1.87 24.01
CA ARG A 322 13.12 -3.22 24.54
C ARG A 322 13.52 -4.29 23.53
N PHE A 323 13.42 -4.00 22.23
CA PHE A 323 13.85 -4.91 21.15
C PHE A 323 15.36 -4.85 20.90
N SER A 324 16.02 -3.73 21.10
CA SER A 324 17.49 -3.65 21.15
C SER A 324 18.04 -4.32 22.41
N GLN A 325 17.36 -4.13 23.55
CA GLN A 325 17.65 -4.83 24.79
C GLN A 325 17.35 -6.32 24.67
N VAL A 326 16.23 -6.72 24.07
CA VAL A 326 15.87 -8.11 23.78
C VAL A 326 16.74 -8.73 22.69
N LEU A 327 17.32 -7.97 21.77
CA LEU A 327 18.35 -8.47 20.85
C LEU A 327 19.71 -8.67 21.54
N GLU A 328 20.02 -7.85 22.54
CA GLU A 328 21.16 -8.10 23.45
C GLU A 328 20.87 -9.26 24.43
N GLU A 329 19.63 -9.40 24.88
CA GLU A 329 19.16 -10.48 25.76
C GLU A 329 18.87 -11.79 25.01
N ILE A 330 18.49 -11.75 23.72
CA ILE A 330 18.42 -12.92 22.81
C ILE A 330 19.83 -13.45 22.49
N ALA A 331 20.86 -12.66 22.69
CA ALA A 331 22.24 -13.13 22.65
C ALA A 331 22.62 -13.95 23.91
N ALA A 332 21.87 -13.83 25.00
CA ALA A 332 21.97 -14.68 26.19
C ALA A 332 20.93 -15.81 26.07
N ALA A 333 21.45 -17.02 25.91
CA ALA A 333 20.70 -18.22 25.45
C ALA A 333 19.52 -18.72 26.33
N GLU A 334 19.19 -18.08 27.43
CA GLU A 334 18.13 -18.53 28.36
C GLU A 334 16.75 -17.91 28.13
N GLU A 335 16.65 -16.72 27.50
CA GLU A 335 15.37 -16.08 27.20
C GLU A 335 14.77 -16.51 25.87
N GLY A 336 15.60 -17.00 24.93
CA GLY A 336 15.12 -17.49 23.64
C GLY A 336 14.12 -18.67 23.74
N LEU A 337 14.13 -19.43 24.84
CA LEU A 337 13.14 -20.48 25.07
C LEU A 337 11.78 -19.96 25.54
N ARG A 338 11.77 -18.94 26.37
CA ARG A 338 10.50 -18.27 26.80
C ARG A 338 9.85 -17.53 25.66
N ASP A 339 10.63 -16.86 24.82
CA ASP A 339 10.11 -16.18 23.63
C ASP A 339 9.64 -17.16 22.56
N LEU A 340 10.27 -18.34 22.44
CA LEU A 340 9.78 -19.44 21.59
C LEU A 340 8.44 -19.99 22.10
N GLU A 341 8.25 -20.14 23.40
CA GLU A 341 6.98 -20.59 24.01
C GLU A 341 5.89 -19.49 23.89
N LEU A 342 6.23 -18.22 24.07
CA LEU A 342 5.34 -17.07 23.86
C LEU A 342 5.03 -16.89 22.37
N ASN A 343 5.99 -17.01 21.49
CA ASN A 343 5.79 -17.00 20.03
C ASN A 343 5.03 -18.23 19.57
N GLN A 344 5.22 -19.39 20.17
CA GLN A 344 4.45 -20.59 19.89
C GLN A 344 2.98 -20.43 20.33
N ARG A 345 2.74 -19.79 21.47
CA ARG A 345 1.40 -19.48 21.97
C ARG A 345 0.72 -18.41 21.13
N SER A 346 1.41 -17.32 20.81
CA SER A 346 0.96 -16.30 19.87
C SER A 346 0.74 -16.88 18.46
N CYS A 347 1.64 -17.75 18.00
CA CYS A 347 1.48 -18.46 16.73
C CYS A 347 0.32 -19.47 16.78
N GLN A 348 0.02 -20.08 17.92
CA GLN A 348 -1.17 -20.93 18.10
C GLN A 348 -2.46 -20.11 18.16
N GLU A 349 -2.44 -18.93 18.76
CA GLU A 349 -3.56 -17.99 18.77
C GLU A 349 -3.76 -17.37 17.37
N ASP A 350 -2.67 -17.00 16.68
CA ASP A 350 -2.68 -16.55 15.29
C ASP A 350 -3.08 -17.66 14.32
N VAL A 351 -2.65 -18.90 14.56
CA VAL A 351 -3.07 -20.07 13.79
C VAL A 351 -4.52 -20.42 14.10
N ALA A 352 -4.99 -20.28 15.34
CA ALA A 352 -6.40 -20.47 15.69
C ALA A 352 -7.30 -19.36 15.09
N ALA A 353 -6.83 -18.11 15.09
CA ALA A 353 -7.48 -16.99 14.42
C ALA A 353 -7.43 -17.15 12.89
N LEU A 354 -6.29 -17.60 12.34
CA LEU A 354 -6.15 -17.96 10.93
C LEU A 354 -6.96 -19.20 10.55
N LEU A 355 -7.09 -20.19 11.44
CA LEU A 355 -7.97 -21.36 11.24
C LEU A 355 -9.43 -20.94 11.29
N SER A 356 -9.83 -20.03 12.19
CA SER A 356 -11.18 -19.47 12.22
C SER A 356 -11.49 -18.66 10.95
N ILE A 357 -10.51 -17.84 10.50
CA ILE A 357 -10.59 -17.12 9.22
C ILE A 357 -10.51 -18.11 8.04
N TYR A 358 -9.79 -19.21 8.20
CA TYR A 358 -9.69 -20.27 7.19
C TYR A 358 -10.96 -21.11 7.15
N GLU A 359 -11.56 -21.43 8.29
CA GLU A 359 -12.85 -22.12 8.40
C GLU A 359 -14.01 -21.26 7.85
N GLU A 360 -14.05 -19.95 8.14
CA GLU A 360 -14.97 -19.00 7.49
C GLU A 360 -14.72 -18.91 5.97
N LYS A 361 -13.46 -19.00 5.56
CA LYS A 361 -13.07 -18.97 4.14
C LYS A 361 -13.07 -20.35 3.48
N GLU A 362 -13.13 -21.43 4.22
CA GLU A 362 -13.10 -22.78 3.64
C GLU A 362 -14.34 -23.04 2.75
N GLY A 363 -15.48 -22.49 3.12
CA GLY A 363 -16.67 -22.45 2.27
C GLY A 363 -16.40 -21.68 0.97
N TRP A 364 -15.85 -20.49 1.12
CA TRP A 364 -15.53 -19.60 -0.01
C TRP A 364 -14.38 -20.16 -0.87
N TYR A 365 -13.29 -20.66 -0.26
CA TYR A 365 -12.24 -21.34 -1.02
C TYR A 365 -12.70 -22.65 -1.66
N LYS A 366 -13.70 -23.34 -1.08
CA LYS A 366 -14.29 -24.53 -1.70
C LYS A 366 -15.06 -24.18 -2.97
N GLU A 367 -15.84 -23.08 -2.94
CA GLU A 367 -16.57 -22.59 -4.11
C GLU A 367 -15.61 -22.00 -5.16
N GLU A 368 -14.61 -21.25 -4.73
CA GLU A 368 -13.61 -20.66 -5.64
C GLU A 368 -12.62 -21.72 -6.16
N ASN A 369 -12.21 -22.68 -5.34
CA ASN A 369 -11.43 -23.82 -5.80
C ASN A 369 -12.24 -24.71 -6.76
N GLN A 370 -13.56 -24.82 -6.57
CA GLN A 370 -14.43 -25.45 -7.58
C GLN A 370 -14.50 -24.63 -8.86
N SER A 371 -14.58 -23.31 -8.76
CA SER A 371 -14.54 -22.40 -9.91
C SER A 371 -13.16 -22.43 -10.59
N ILE A 372 -12.07 -22.37 -9.79
CA ILE A 372 -10.70 -22.48 -10.28
C ILE A 372 -10.43 -23.88 -10.84
N ALA A 373 -10.94 -24.95 -10.22
CA ALA A 373 -10.84 -26.31 -10.74
C ALA A 373 -11.61 -26.46 -12.05
N SER A 374 -12.81 -25.88 -12.14
CA SER A 374 -13.59 -25.80 -13.37
C SER A 374 -12.86 -25.02 -14.46
N ASN A 375 -12.28 -23.85 -14.11
CA ASN A 375 -11.48 -23.05 -15.03
C ASN A 375 -10.17 -23.75 -15.41
N LEU A 376 -9.53 -24.46 -14.47
CA LEU A 376 -8.35 -25.29 -14.74
C LEU A 376 -8.69 -26.50 -15.62
N ASP A 377 -9.87 -27.09 -15.47
CA ASP A 377 -10.35 -28.17 -16.36
C ASP A 377 -10.71 -27.62 -17.75
N HIS A 378 -11.29 -26.44 -17.85
CA HIS A 378 -11.46 -25.74 -19.13
C HIS A 378 -10.10 -25.38 -19.77
N ILE A 379 -9.14 -24.89 -18.98
CA ILE A 379 -7.78 -24.61 -19.46
C ILE A 379 -7.07 -25.92 -19.84
N ARG A 380 -7.24 -27.01 -19.07
CA ARG A 380 -6.72 -28.33 -19.42
C ARG A 380 -7.33 -28.87 -20.71
N GLN A 381 -8.64 -28.74 -20.90
CA GLN A 381 -9.31 -29.14 -22.14
C GLN A 381 -8.85 -28.26 -23.32
N ALA A 382 -8.71 -26.94 -23.12
CA ALA A 382 -8.16 -26.04 -24.13
C ALA A 382 -6.69 -26.35 -24.45
N LEU A 383 -5.90 -26.70 -23.41
CA LEU A 383 -4.51 -27.12 -23.58
C LEU A 383 -4.41 -28.47 -24.31
N GLN A 384 -5.28 -29.43 -23.98
CA GLN A 384 -5.36 -30.71 -24.68
C GLN A 384 -5.81 -30.55 -26.13
N CYS A 385 -6.77 -29.68 -26.40
CA CYS A 385 -7.20 -29.32 -27.75
C CYS A 385 -6.08 -28.64 -28.53
N THR A 386 -5.37 -27.70 -27.88
CA THR A 386 -4.21 -26.99 -28.46
C THR A 386 -3.04 -27.95 -28.70
N GLN A 387 -2.81 -28.91 -27.79
CA GLN A 387 -1.80 -29.97 -27.97
C GLN A 387 -2.17 -30.97 -29.08
N ALA A 388 -3.44 -31.28 -29.25
CA ALA A 388 -3.91 -32.13 -30.35
C ALA A 388 -3.76 -31.41 -31.70
N GLN A 389 -4.06 -30.11 -31.78
CA GLN A 389 -3.85 -29.31 -33.00
C GLN A 389 -2.35 -29.11 -33.32
N ARG A 390 -1.51 -29.06 -32.28
CA ARG A 390 -0.05 -28.86 -32.43
C ARG A 390 0.71 -30.08 -32.98
N ARG A 391 0.15 -31.24 -32.87
CA ARG A 391 0.77 -32.47 -33.47
C ARG A 391 0.81 -32.41 -35.00
N GLN A 392 0.13 -31.44 -35.59
CA GLN A 392 0.08 -31.32 -37.07
C GLN A 392 1.01 -30.28 -37.69
N SER A 393 1.70 -29.48 -36.91
CA SER A 393 2.60 -28.43 -37.45
C SER A 393 3.98 -28.46 -36.81
N GLN A 394 5.04 -28.57 -37.64
CA GLN A 394 6.42 -28.56 -37.17
C GLN A 394 6.87 -27.24 -36.54
N GLU A 395 6.20 -26.13 -36.84
CA GLU A 395 6.48 -24.81 -36.22
C GLU A 395 5.96 -24.75 -34.79
N ASP A 396 4.82 -25.43 -34.48
CA ASP A 396 4.23 -25.48 -33.15
C ASP A 396 5.06 -26.32 -32.17
N ALA A 397 5.86 -27.29 -32.65
CA ALA A 397 6.74 -28.10 -31.80
C ALA A 397 7.86 -27.25 -31.12
N ARG A 398 8.33 -26.17 -31.77
CA ARG A 398 9.29 -25.24 -31.17
C ARG A 398 8.68 -24.40 -30.03
N ALA A 399 7.44 -23.94 -30.20
CA ALA A 399 6.73 -23.19 -29.17
C ALA A 399 6.35 -24.08 -27.97
N ALA A 400 5.96 -25.35 -28.22
CA ALA A 400 5.72 -26.34 -27.16
C ALA A 400 7.00 -26.67 -26.37
N MET A 401 8.14 -26.73 -27.07
CA MET A 401 9.44 -26.97 -26.43
C MET A 401 9.91 -25.77 -25.56
N LEU A 402 9.58 -24.53 -25.95
CA LEU A 402 9.83 -23.34 -25.14
C LEU A 402 8.92 -23.27 -23.90
N ALA A 403 7.66 -23.65 -24.05
CA ALA A 403 6.74 -23.71 -22.93
C ALA A 403 7.09 -24.84 -21.94
N ALA A 404 7.49 -26.03 -22.44
CA ALA A 404 7.98 -27.13 -21.60
C ALA A 404 9.29 -26.76 -20.87
N ASN A 405 10.19 -26.02 -21.53
CA ASN A 405 11.43 -25.53 -20.89
C ASN A 405 11.15 -24.43 -19.84
N ALA A 406 10.15 -23.62 -20.06
CA ALA A 406 9.71 -22.63 -19.05
C ALA A 406 9.11 -23.32 -17.82
N LEU A 407 8.26 -24.34 -18.01
CA LEU A 407 7.72 -25.17 -16.93
C LEU A 407 8.82 -25.91 -16.19
N LYS A 408 9.79 -26.51 -16.89
CA LYS A 408 10.94 -27.21 -16.31
C LYS A 408 11.80 -26.28 -15.46
N ARG A 409 12.02 -25.01 -15.90
CA ARG A 409 12.71 -23.99 -15.10
C ARG A 409 11.90 -23.58 -13.85
N THR A 410 10.57 -23.54 -13.97
CA THR A 410 9.71 -23.18 -12.85
C THR A 410 9.63 -24.33 -11.86
N PHE A 411 9.61 -25.57 -12.34
CA PHE A 411 9.67 -26.78 -11.50
C PHE A 411 11.02 -26.91 -10.77
N GLY A 412 12.13 -26.69 -11.46
CA GLY A 412 13.47 -26.68 -10.83
C GLY A 412 13.65 -25.54 -9.80
N ARG A 413 12.97 -24.39 -10.00
CA ARG A 413 12.93 -23.33 -8.96
C ARG A 413 12.08 -23.72 -7.75
N LEU A 414 11.00 -24.46 -7.94
CA LEU A 414 10.16 -24.99 -6.86
C LEU A 414 10.87 -26.12 -6.10
N GLU A 415 11.55 -27.00 -6.81
CA GLU A 415 12.36 -28.09 -6.25
C GLU A 415 13.52 -27.54 -5.42
N ASN A 416 14.30 -26.60 -5.95
CA ASN A 416 15.32 -25.87 -5.17
C ASN A 416 14.75 -25.14 -3.95
N ARG A 417 13.54 -24.58 -4.06
CA ARG A 417 12.86 -23.96 -2.90
C ARG A 417 12.45 -24.99 -1.86
N TYR A 418 12.03 -26.17 -2.29
CA TYR A 418 11.68 -27.27 -1.38
C TYR A 418 12.92 -27.83 -0.71
N GLU A 419 14.02 -28.04 -1.43
CA GLU A 419 15.31 -28.47 -0.86
C GLU A 419 15.85 -27.46 0.15
N VAL A 420 15.84 -26.16 -0.19
CA VAL A 420 16.27 -25.11 0.76
C VAL A 420 15.37 -25.05 2.00
N LEU A 421 14.05 -25.26 1.85
CA LEU A 421 13.14 -25.29 2.98
C LEU A 421 13.36 -26.56 3.84
N ALA A 422 13.59 -27.70 3.19
CA ALA A 422 13.90 -28.95 3.85
C ALA A 422 15.23 -28.89 4.61
N GLU A 423 16.27 -28.25 4.03
CA GLU A 423 17.55 -28.02 4.72
C GLU A 423 17.40 -27.03 5.88
N GLN A 424 16.58 -25.98 5.74
CA GLN A 424 16.28 -25.07 6.85
C GLN A 424 15.56 -25.78 8.00
N VAL A 425 14.52 -26.57 7.68
CA VAL A 425 13.81 -27.37 8.68
C VAL A 425 14.74 -28.41 9.32
N ALA A 426 15.56 -29.10 8.51
CA ALA A 426 16.54 -30.04 9.04
C ALA A 426 17.65 -29.38 9.89
N SER A 427 18.00 -28.13 9.56
CA SER A 427 18.93 -27.34 10.37
C SER A 427 18.29 -26.89 11.69
N GLU A 428 17.04 -26.48 11.67
CA GLU A 428 16.30 -26.12 12.88
C GLU A 428 16.05 -27.34 13.76
N VAL A 429 15.71 -28.48 13.15
CA VAL A 429 15.55 -29.75 13.89
C VAL A 429 16.88 -30.19 14.55
N ARG A 430 18.00 -30.15 13.83
CA ARG A 430 19.32 -30.42 14.38
C ARG A 430 19.68 -29.44 15.50
N TRP A 431 19.37 -28.19 15.35
CA TRP A 431 19.59 -27.18 16.39
C TRP A 431 18.77 -27.46 17.66
N VAL A 432 17.48 -27.80 17.47
CA VAL A 432 16.61 -28.23 18.61
C VAL A 432 17.13 -29.49 19.26
N GLU A 433 17.58 -30.49 18.49
CA GLU A 433 18.18 -31.72 19.02
C GLU A 433 19.49 -31.47 19.79
N GLU A 434 20.32 -30.52 19.33
CA GLU A 434 21.53 -30.11 20.06
C GLU A 434 21.18 -29.35 21.34
N LEU A 435 20.13 -28.51 21.31
CA LEU A 435 19.64 -27.83 22.49
C LEU A 435 19.10 -28.80 23.54
N VAL A 436 18.27 -29.77 23.09
CA VAL A 436 17.74 -30.84 23.97
C VAL A 436 18.88 -31.64 24.59
N ARG A 437 19.88 -32.04 23.78
CA ARG A 437 21.09 -32.75 24.29
C ARG A 437 21.94 -31.89 25.23
N GLY A 438 21.91 -30.56 25.07
CA GLY A 438 22.54 -29.60 25.98
C GLY A 438 21.83 -29.57 27.33
N ILE A 439 20.51 -29.48 27.31
CA ILE A 439 19.65 -29.50 28.51
C ILE A 439 19.75 -30.82 29.25
N GLU A 440 19.80 -31.97 28.54
CA GLU A 440 19.98 -33.28 29.16
C GLU A 440 21.34 -33.40 29.86
N ARG A 441 22.42 -32.87 29.24
CA ARG A 441 23.77 -32.84 29.85
C ARG A 441 23.83 -31.94 31.08
N GLU A 442 23.14 -30.76 31.08
CA GLU A 442 23.04 -29.92 32.27
C GLU A 442 22.20 -30.55 33.38
N LYS A 443 21.10 -31.21 33.02
CA LYS A 443 20.27 -31.94 33.96
C LYS A 443 21.07 -33.07 34.62
N ASP A 444 21.85 -33.80 33.85
CA ASP A 444 22.71 -34.87 34.37
C ASP A 444 23.87 -34.33 35.23
N SER A 445 24.36 -33.12 34.96
CA SER A 445 25.35 -32.42 35.77
C SER A 445 24.80 -31.88 37.10
N LEU A 446 23.48 -31.61 37.17
CA LEU A 446 22.78 -31.14 38.38
C LEU A 446 22.31 -32.28 39.29
N VAL A 447 22.39 -33.54 38.83
CA VAL A 447 21.92 -34.73 39.57
C VAL A 447 23.09 -35.53 40.19
N MET A 448 24.35 -35.08 40.02
CA MET A 448 25.47 -35.69 40.76
C MET A 448 25.65 -34.98 42.13
N PRO A 449 25.81 -35.75 43.22
CA PRO A 449 25.86 -35.25 44.59
C PRO A 449 27.15 -34.46 44.91
#